data_09c6745cc218d6afd2539244ca971ad3
#
_entry.id   09c6745cc218d6afd2539244ca971ad3
#
_cell.length_a   1.000
_cell.length_b   1.000
_cell.length_c   1.000
_cell.angle_alpha   90.00
_cell.angle_beta   90.00
_cell.angle_gamma   90.00
#
_symmetry.space_group_name_H-M   'P 1'
#
loop_
_entity.id
_entity.type
_entity.pdbx_description
1 polymer ?
#
loop_
_entity_poly.entity_id
_entity_poly.type
_entity_poly.pdbx_seq_one_letter_code
_entity_poly.pdbx_strand_id
1 'polypeptide(L)'
;MIKIRIPATSANLGAGFDALGLALTYYNYVEMEESDKVEIRSADGVEVPTDENNLIYVSAKDLFEVCGKKLEGLKLTQTNTIPMARGLGSSSACIVAGLVGANTLLGEPLTTDDLVDLAAQIEGHPDNTAPALLGGIVTAVFDGRKVHWVKQEVFTKLKFAAIIPDFELKTEKARACLPKEVSHKDAVYNLSRAALFSASLLTGKFENLRTAVHDKLHQPYRMELIPNCREVFDIAYNHGAYGVYISGAGPTVMAIADESNEFFGGKVKFSLDNAGLSGWQVHEFRIDNEGTKIIDKN
;
A
#
# COMPACT_ATOMS: atom_id res chain seq x y z
N MET A 1 -21.30 -16.51 5.60
CA MET A 1 -19.92 -16.33 5.06
C MET A 1 -19.89 -15.06 4.23
N ILE A 2 -18.87 -14.25 4.35
CA ILE A 2 -18.66 -13.03 3.54
C ILE A 2 -17.39 -13.20 2.72
N LYS A 3 -17.32 -12.54 1.55
CA LYS A 3 -16.14 -12.49 0.71
C LYS A 3 -15.72 -11.05 0.48
N ILE A 4 -14.44 -10.75 0.76
CA ILE A 4 -13.85 -9.41 0.78
C ILE A 4 -12.79 -9.34 -0.31
N ARG A 5 -12.79 -8.25 -1.09
CA ARG A 5 -11.73 -7.89 -2.03
C ARG A 5 -10.98 -6.69 -1.47
N ILE A 6 -9.68 -6.78 -1.32
CA ILE A 6 -8.84 -5.75 -0.74
C ILE A 6 -7.74 -5.36 -1.73
N PRO A 7 -7.59 -4.07 -2.10
CA PRO A 7 -6.56 -3.65 -3.04
C PRO A 7 -5.16 -3.60 -2.39
N ALA A 8 -4.14 -3.81 -3.20
CA ALA A 8 -2.77 -3.42 -2.89
C ALA A 8 -2.67 -1.90 -2.80
N THR A 9 -1.63 -1.43 -2.12
CA THR A 9 -1.38 0.00 -1.96
C THR A 9 0.07 0.34 -2.23
N SER A 10 0.31 1.59 -2.61
CA SER A 10 1.62 2.19 -2.65
C SER A 10 1.63 3.44 -1.79
N ALA A 11 2.53 3.50 -0.84
CA ALA A 11 2.61 4.55 0.18
C ALA A 11 3.79 5.50 -0.06
N ASN A 12 3.78 6.61 0.63
CA ASN A 12 4.75 7.69 0.60
C ASN A 12 4.78 8.50 -0.72
N LEU A 13 4.55 7.91 -1.86
CA LEU A 13 4.54 8.53 -3.19
C LEU A 13 5.72 9.50 -3.42
N GLY A 14 6.91 9.10 -2.98
CA GLY A 14 8.11 9.93 -2.93
C GLY A 14 8.15 10.79 -1.66
N ALA A 15 7.89 12.08 -1.75
CA ALA A 15 8.07 13.04 -0.65
C ALA A 15 6.93 13.05 0.39
N GLY A 16 5.85 12.30 0.17
CA GLY A 16 4.69 12.28 1.06
C GLY A 16 4.79 11.24 2.18
N PHE A 17 5.93 11.15 2.84
CA PHE A 17 6.22 10.17 3.88
C PHE A 17 5.15 10.14 4.98
N ASP A 18 4.60 8.94 5.25
CA ASP A 18 3.53 8.66 6.21
C ASP A 18 2.22 9.48 5.99
N ALA A 19 2.08 10.16 4.82
CA ALA A 19 0.95 11.03 4.55
C ALA A 19 0.23 10.75 3.22
N LEU A 20 0.94 10.26 2.19
CA LEU A 20 0.36 10.02 0.87
C LEU A 20 0.35 8.53 0.54
N GLY A 21 -0.78 8.05 0.07
CA GLY A 21 -0.91 6.69 -0.42
C GLY A 21 -1.94 6.56 -1.52
N LEU A 22 -1.85 5.48 -2.28
CA LEU A 22 -2.80 5.15 -3.33
C LEU A 22 -3.15 3.66 -3.34
N ALA A 23 -4.37 3.34 -3.76
CA ALA A 23 -4.81 1.98 -4.00
C ALA A 23 -4.58 1.56 -5.46
N LEU A 24 -4.24 0.29 -5.67
CA LEU A 24 -3.89 -0.28 -6.96
C LEU A 24 -4.88 -1.37 -7.37
N THR A 25 -5.12 -1.54 -8.67
CA THR A 25 -5.95 -2.62 -9.23
C THR A 25 -5.26 -3.99 -9.14
N TYR A 26 -4.86 -4.38 -7.93
CA TYR A 26 -4.23 -5.64 -7.60
C TYR A 26 -4.73 -6.09 -6.23
N TYR A 27 -5.30 -7.30 -6.08
CA TYR A 27 -6.17 -7.58 -4.97
C TYR A 27 -5.84 -8.87 -4.23
N ASN A 28 -5.94 -8.83 -2.90
CA ASN A 28 -6.15 -10.01 -2.07
C ASN A 28 -7.65 -10.29 -1.92
N TYR A 29 -7.98 -11.54 -1.62
CA TYR A 29 -9.34 -11.97 -1.32
C TYR A 29 -9.36 -12.70 0.01
N VAL A 30 -10.42 -12.45 0.79
CA VAL A 30 -10.61 -13.07 2.10
C VAL A 30 -12.05 -13.54 2.19
N GLU A 31 -12.26 -14.82 2.51
CA GLU A 31 -13.54 -15.38 2.90
C GLU A 31 -13.56 -15.55 4.41
N MET A 32 -14.64 -15.08 5.06
CA MET A 32 -14.72 -15.00 6.52
C MET A 32 -16.12 -15.34 7.02
N GLU A 33 -16.21 -16.12 8.11
CA GLU A 33 -17.43 -16.33 8.88
C GLU A 33 -17.10 -16.59 10.35
N GLU A 34 -18.02 -16.23 11.26
CA GLU A 34 -17.88 -16.56 12.67
C GLU A 34 -17.90 -18.09 12.87
N SER A 35 -17.12 -18.55 13.86
CA SER A 35 -16.98 -19.95 14.24
C SER A 35 -16.77 -20.04 15.74
N ASP A 36 -16.92 -21.24 16.31
CA ASP A 36 -16.58 -21.56 17.71
C ASP A 36 -15.08 -21.80 17.94
N LYS A 37 -14.29 -21.80 16.87
CA LYS A 37 -12.82 -22.02 16.89
C LYS A 37 -12.13 -21.26 15.77
N VAL A 38 -10.81 -21.12 15.89
CA VAL A 38 -9.97 -20.51 14.85
C VAL A 38 -9.62 -21.56 13.79
N GLU A 39 -10.07 -21.33 12.56
CA GLU A 39 -9.80 -22.16 11.39
C GLU A 39 -9.31 -21.29 10.25
N ILE A 40 -7.99 -21.21 10.04
CA ILE A 40 -7.36 -20.35 9.03
C ILE A 40 -6.63 -21.19 8.00
N ARG A 41 -6.85 -20.86 6.72
CA ARG A 41 -6.15 -21.53 5.60
C ARG A 41 -5.78 -20.53 4.49
N SER A 42 -4.70 -20.85 3.79
CA SER A 42 -4.33 -20.23 2.52
C SER A 42 -4.97 -21.02 1.37
N ALA A 43 -5.57 -20.33 0.40
CA ALA A 43 -6.15 -20.94 -0.80
C ALA A 43 -5.14 -21.06 -1.95
N ASP A 44 -4.05 -20.31 -1.92
CA ASP A 44 -3.04 -20.20 -2.98
C ASP A 44 -1.68 -20.81 -2.60
N GLY A 45 -1.60 -21.41 -1.41
CA GLY A 45 -0.38 -22.07 -0.91
C GLY A 45 0.66 -21.09 -0.35
N VAL A 46 0.39 -19.79 -0.29
CA VAL A 46 1.24 -18.84 0.41
C VAL A 46 1.22 -19.14 1.90
N GLU A 47 2.38 -19.24 2.51
CA GLU A 47 2.50 -19.53 3.94
C GLU A 47 2.00 -18.34 4.78
N VAL A 48 1.03 -18.58 5.66
CA VAL A 48 0.43 -17.60 6.57
C VAL A 48 0.28 -18.22 7.96
N PRO A 49 0.28 -17.43 9.05
CA PRO A 49 -0.10 -17.92 10.37
C PRO A 49 -1.51 -18.51 10.33
N THR A 50 -1.66 -19.75 10.84
CA THR A 50 -2.95 -20.47 10.85
C THR A 50 -3.60 -20.51 12.24
N ASP A 51 -3.09 -19.69 13.13
CA ASP A 51 -3.50 -19.53 14.52
C ASP A 51 -3.94 -18.10 14.85
N GLU A 52 -4.11 -17.80 16.11
CA GLU A 52 -4.52 -16.47 16.63
C GLU A 52 -3.50 -15.35 16.35
N ASN A 53 -2.30 -15.66 15.85
CA ASN A 53 -1.31 -14.66 15.43
C ASN A 53 -1.55 -14.15 14.00
N ASN A 54 -2.53 -14.69 13.29
CA ASN A 54 -2.89 -14.20 11.96
C ASN A 54 -3.41 -12.77 12.03
N LEU A 55 -2.82 -11.88 11.25
CA LEU A 55 -3.10 -10.44 11.35
C LEU A 55 -4.56 -10.08 11.02
N ILE A 56 -5.22 -10.83 10.12
CA ILE A 56 -6.65 -10.63 9.83
C ILE A 56 -7.48 -11.01 11.06
N TYR A 57 -7.15 -12.12 11.73
CA TYR A 57 -7.82 -12.54 12.94
C TYR A 57 -7.60 -11.54 14.08
N VAL A 58 -6.36 -11.10 14.30
CA VAL A 58 -6.02 -10.09 15.32
C VAL A 58 -6.85 -8.83 15.10
N SER A 59 -6.85 -8.28 13.89
CA SER A 59 -7.60 -7.06 13.57
C SER A 59 -9.12 -7.24 13.70
N ALA A 60 -9.65 -8.41 13.34
CA ALA A 60 -11.06 -8.72 13.55
C ALA A 60 -11.41 -8.76 15.03
N LYS A 61 -10.56 -9.38 15.84
CA LYS A 61 -10.72 -9.46 17.30
C LYS A 61 -10.70 -8.09 17.96
N ASP A 62 -9.75 -7.23 17.57
CA ASP A 62 -9.65 -5.85 18.06
C ASP A 62 -10.96 -5.07 17.81
N LEU A 63 -11.57 -5.22 16.61
CA LEU A 63 -12.84 -4.57 16.33
C LEU A 63 -13.99 -5.12 17.18
N PHE A 64 -14.06 -6.44 17.36
CA PHE A 64 -15.06 -7.03 18.25
C PHE A 64 -14.92 -6.47 19.69
N GLU A 65 -13.70 -6.34 20.20
CA GLU A 65 -13.41 -5.77 21.52
C GLU A 65 -13.83 -4.30 21.60
N VAL A 66 -13.53 -3.49 20.59
CA VAL A 66 -13.97 -2.08 20.50
C VAL A 66 -15.50 -1.97 20.53
N CYS A 67 -16.21 -2.93 19.94
CA CYS A 67 -17.69 -2.99 19.98
C CYS A 67 -18.24 -3.65 21.24
N GLY A 68 -17.41 -3.96 22.24
CA GLY A 68 -17.81 -4.63 23.49
C GLY A 68 -18.32 -6.05 23.28
N LYS A 69 -17.87 -6.72 22.20
CA LYS A 69 -18.18 -8.11 21.86
C LYS A 69 -16.96 -9.00 22.02
N LYS A 70 -17.19 -10.30 22.13
CA LYS A 70 -16.14 -11.30 22.13
C LYS A 70 -16.19 -12.09 20.82
N LEU A 71 -15.07 -12.22 20.15
CA LEU A 71 -14.90 -13.12 19.02
C LEU A 71 -14.47 -14.50 19.59
N GLU A 72 -15.35 -15.49 19.50
CA GLU A 72 -15.03 -16.84 20.00
C GLU A 72 -14.10 -17.60 19.06
N GLY A 73 -14.27 -17.43 17.76
CA GLY A 73 -13.45 -17.99 16.71
C GLY A 73 -13.83 -17.47 15.35
N LEU A 74 -13.03 -17.81 14.35
CA LEU A 74 -13.19 -17.33 12.99
C LEU A 74 -12.74 -18.39 12.00
N LYS A 75 -13.58 -18.68 11.00
CA LYS A 75 -13.17 -19.45 9.84
C LYS A 75 -12.77 -18.49 8.72
N LEU A 76 -11.52 -18.61 8.28
CA LEU A 76 -10.87 -17.68 7.38
C LEU A 76 -10.19 -18.41 6.24
N THR A 77 -10.43 -17.97 5.00
CA THR A 77 -9.67 -18.42 3.83
C THR A 77 -9.06 -17.21 3.14
N GLN A 78 -7.73 -17.22 2.97
CA GLN A 78 -6.97 -16.14 2.35
C GLN A 78 -6.46 -16.52 0.96
N THR A 79 -6.57 -15.59 0.01
CA THR A 79 -5.86 -15.62 -1.27
C THR A 79 -4.94 -14.40 -1.32
N ASN A 80 -3.62 -14.62 -1.30
CA ASN A 80 -2.60 -13.60 -1.06
C ASN A 80 -1.85 -13.27 -2.35
N THR A 81 -2.52 -12.66 -3.30
CA THR A 81 -1.91 -12.24 -4.58
C THR A 81 -0.88 -11.13 -4.37
N ILE A 82 -1.13 -10.23 -3.39
CA ILE A 82 -0.21 -9.14 -3.05
C ILE A 82 1.03 -9.71 -2.36
N PRO A 83 2.24 -9.55 -2.91
CA PRO A 83 3.44 -10.14 -2.34
C PRO A 83 3.78 -9.55 -0.98
N MET A 84 4.08 -10.43 0.00
CA MET A 84 4.42 -10.02 1.36
C MET A 84 5.80 -9.36 1.43
N ALA A 85 5.96 -8.38 2.33
CA ALA A 85 7.22 -7.67 2.59
C ALA A 85 7.89 -7.10 1.32
N ARG A 86 7.06 -6.63 0.36
CA ARG A 86 7.52 -6.03 -0.91
C ARG A 86 7.12 -4.56 -1.08
N GLY A 87 6.54 -3.91 -0.04
CA GLY A 87 6.15 -2.49 -0.12
C GLY A 87 4.88 -2.24 -0.94
N LEU A 88 3.99 -3.22 -1.04
CA LEU A 88 2.69 -3.12 -1.72
C LEU A 88 1.49 -3.25 -0.77
N GLY A 89 1.67 -2.94 0.51
CA GLY A 89 0.61 -2.84 1.50
C GLY A 89 -0.03 -4.17 1.90
N SER A 90 0.69 -5.31 1.81
CA SER A 90 0.13 -6.62 2.17
C SER A 90 -0.31 -6.70 3.64
N SER A 91 0.46 -6.11 4.59
CA SER A 91 0.07 -6.02 6.02
C SER A 91 -1.21 -5.21 6.19
N SER A 92 -1.24 -4.02 5.61
CA SER A 92 -2.41 -3.12 5.68
C SER A 92 -3.64 -3.75 5.03
N ALA A 93 -3.48 -4.53 3.95
CA ALA A 93 -4.58 -5.30 3.36
C ALA A 93 -5.14 -6.34 4.34
N CYS A 94 -4.29 -7.00 5.14
CA CYS A 94 -4.74 -7.92 6.19
C CYS A 94 -5.50 -7.19 7.30
N ILE A 95 -4.98 -6.06 7.79
CA ILE A 95 -5.65 -5.24 8.81
C ILE A 95 -7.03 -4.82 8.32
N VAL A 96 -7.11 -4.22 7.13
CA VAL A 96 -8.37 -3.74 6.55
C VAL A 96 -9.34 -4.89 6.31
N ALA A 97 -8.87 -6.05 5.86
CA ALA A 97 -9.72 -7.24 5.71
C ALA A 97 -10.35 -7.68 7.03
N GLY A 98 -9.55 -7.73 8.11
CA GLY A 98 -10.01 -8.07 9.44
C GLY A 98 -11.07 -7.10 9.95
N LEU A 99 -10.80 -5.79 9.85
CA LEU A 99 -11.71 -4.75 10.31
C LEU A 99 -13.01 -4.70 9.51
N VAL A 100 -12.94 -4.65 8.18
CA VAL A 100 -14.14 -4.61 7.32
C VAL A 100 -14.96 -5.89 7.48
N GLY A 101 -14.29 -7.04 7.54
CA GLY A 101 -14.95 -8.32 7.76
C GLY A 101 -15.69 -8.38 9.09
N ALA A 102 -15.01 -8.06 10.19
CA ALA A 102 -15.60 -8.03 11.52
C ALA A 102 -16.74 -7.02 11.64
N ASN A 103 -16.58 -5.82 11.07
CA ASN A 103 -17.63 -4.81 11.05
C ASN A 103 -18.88 -5.33 10.32
N THR A 104 -18.69 -6.01 9.18
CA THR A 104 -19.81 -6.60 8.42
C THR A 104 -20.50 -7.75 9.19
N LEU A 105 -19.72 -8.62 9.86
CA LEU A 105 -20.28 -9.71 10.68
C LEU A 105 -21.11 -9.19 11.86
N LEU A 106 -20.72 -8.04 12.44
CA LEU A 106 -21.46 -7.39 13.53
C LEU A 106 -22.65 -6.52 13.07
N GLY A 107 -22.93 -6.45 11.76
CA GLY A 107 -24.02 -5.63 11.21
C GLY A 107 -23.65 -4.17 11.01
N GLU A 108 -22.36 -3.88 10.81
CA GLU A 108 -21.79 -2.58 10.44
C GLU A 108 -21.95 -1.49 11.53
N PRO A 109 -21.59 -1.77 12.81
CA PRO A 109 -21.73 -0.80 13.90
C PRO A 109 -20.77 0.40 13.80
N LEU A 110 -19.64 0.27 13.10
CA LEU A 110 -18.65 1.33 12.94
C LEU A 110 -18.80 2.01 11.57
N THR A 111 -18.59 3.33 11.57
CA THR A 111 -18.54 4.13 10.32
C THR A 111 -17.23 3.90 9.57
N THR A 112 -17.17 4.39 8.32
CA THR A 112 -15.92 4.35 7.54
C THR A 112 -14.80 5.13 8.24
N ASP A 113 -15.11 6.28 8.85
CA ASP A 113 -14.11 7.08 9.58
C ASP A 113 -13.58 6.32 10.81
N ASP A 114 -14.46 5.62 11.56
CA ASP A 114 -14.04 4.79 12.69
C ASP A 114 -13.11 3.65 12.24
N LEU A 115 -13.38 3.04 11.08
CA LEU A 115 -12.54 1.99 10.51
C LEU A 115 -11.18 2.55 10.05
N VAL A 116 -11.13 3.73 9.47
CA VAL A 116 -9.88 4.41 9.08
C VAL A 116 -9.04 4.72 10.32
N ASP A 117 -9.66 5.26 11.38
CA ASP A 117 -9.00 5.57 12.64
C ASP A 117 -8.40 4.30 13.28
N LEU A 118 -9.19 3.23 13.38
CA LEU A 118 -8.77 1.98 13.99
C LEU A 118 -7.65 1.30 13.18
N ALA A 119 -7.77 1.29 11.85
CA ALA A 119 -6.74 0.74 10.98
C ALA A 119 -5.39 1.48 11.12
N ALA A 120 -5.43 2.81 11.21
CA ALA A 120 -4.23 3.62 11.42
C ALA A 120 -3.63 3.45 12.83
N GLN A 121 -4.46 3.22 13.86
CA GLN A 121 -3.99 2.91 15.21
C GLN A 121 -3.23 1.57 15.25
N ILE A 122 -3.73 0.54 14.55
CA ILE A 122 -3.09 -0.78 14.49
C ILE A 122 -1.78 -0.72 13.69
N GLU A 123 -1.77 -0.07 12.53
CA GLU A 123 -0.59 0.01 11.65
C GLU A 123 0.45 1.04 12.12
N GLY A 124 0.00 2.09 12.82
CA GLY A 124 0.83 3.23 13.26
C GLY A 124 0.90 4.38 12.26
N HIS A 125 0.38 4.23 11.05
CA HIS A 125 0.33 5.25 9.99
C HIS A 125 -0.78 4.96 8.97
N PRO A 126 -1.38 6.00 8.34
CA PRO A 126 -2.58 5.83 7.51
C PRO A 126 -2.31 5.60 6.02
N ASP A 127 -1.08 5.79 5.54
CA ASP A 127 -0.72 5.93 4.13
C ASP A 127 -0.89 4.66 3.29
N ASN A 128 -1.04 3.48 3.93
CA ASN A 128 -1.44 2.22 3.30
C ASN A 128 -2.86 1.83 3.67
N THR A 129 -3.23 1.90 4.95
CA THR A 129 -4.54 1.45 5.43
C THR A 129 -5.69 2.28 4.90
N ALA A 130 -5.53 3.62 4.86
CA ALA A 130 -6.56 4.51 4.34
C ALA A 130 -6.85 4.28 2.84
N PRO A 131 -5.86 4.24 1.92
CA PRO A 131 -6.16 3.92 0.53
C PRO A 131 -6.63 2.48 0.33
N ALA A 132 -6.17 1.49 1.12
CA ALA A 132 -6.70 0.13 1.05
C ALA A 132 -8.19 0.10 1.37
N LEU A 133 -8.64 0.86 2.35
CA LEU A 133 -10.04 0.92 2.75
C LEU A 133 -10.88 1.76 1.80
N LEU A 134 -10.41 2.95 1.44
CA LEU A 134 -11.17 3.97 0.73
C LEU A 134 -11.05 3.90 -0.80
N GLY A 135 -9.92 3.40 -1.31
CA GLY A 135 -9.54 3.54 -2.72
C GLY A 135 -9.02 4.93 -3.05
N GLY A 136 -8.63 5.14 -4.31
CA GLY A 136 -8.13 6.41 -4.81
C GLY A 136 -6.72 6.74 -4.33
N ILE A 137 -6.38 8.02 -4.43
CA ILE A 137 -5.21 8.60 -3.77
C ILE A 137 -5.69 9.27 -2.49
N VAL A 138 -5.06 8.92 -1.38
CA VAL A 138 -5.43 9.47 -0.08
C VAL A 138 -4.28 10.31 0.47
N THR A 139 -4.62 11.54 0.83
CA THR A 139 -3.78 12.38 1.68
C THR A 139 -4.33 12.32 3.09
N ALA A 140 -3.52 11.92 4.06
CA ALA A 140 -3.97 11.71 5.43
C ALA A 140 -2.96 12.24 6.45
N VAL A 141 -3.49 12.68 7.59
CA VAL A 141 -2.72 13.04 8.79
C VAL A 141 -3.26 12.26 9.95
N PHE A 142 -2.41 11.50 10.64
CA PHE A 142 -2.75 10.80 11.87
C PHE A 142 -2.21 11.57 13.07
N ASP A 143 -3.09 12.05 13.95
CA ASP A 143 -2.74 12.84 15.13
C ASP A 143 -2.44 11.96 16.37
N GLY A 144 -2.33 10.64 16.17
CA GLY A 144 -2.17 9.65 17.22
C GLY A 144 -3.50 9.07 17.74
N ARG A 145 -4.63 9.63 17.33
CA ARG A 145 -5.98 9.17 17.70
C ARG A 145 -6.93 9.12 16.52
N LYS A 146 -6.95 10.17 15.71
CA LYS A 146 -7.82 10.32 14.53
C LYS A 146 -7.01 10.53 13.26
N VAL A 147 -7.59 10.11 12.16
CA VAL A 147 -7.07 10.34 10.82
C VAL A 147 -7.91 11.43 10.15
N HIS A 148 -7.25 12.51 9.79
CA HIS A 148 -7.84 13.53 8.92
C HIS A 148 -7.42 13.20 7.48
N TRP A 149 -8.37 12.91 6.61
CA TRP A 149 -8.07 12.44 5.27
C TRP A 149 -8.88 13.12 4.17
N VAL A 150 -8.28 13.15 2.99
CA VAL A 150 -8.94 13.54 1.75
C VAL A 150 -8.66 12.46 0.71
N LYS A 151 -9.71 11.83 0.21
CA LYS A 151 -9.64 10.94 -0.94
C LYS A 151 -9.77 11.75 -2.21
N GLN A 152 -8.91 11.46 -3.17
CA GLN A 152 -8.96 11.99 -4.52
C GLN A 152 -9.26 10.84 -5.48
N GLU A 153 -10.41 10.89 -6.14
CA GLU A 153 -10.69 10.00 -7.26
C GLU A 153 -9.93 10.52 -8.48
N VAL A 154 -9.02 9.71 -8.96
CA VAL A 154 -8.16 10.11 -10.06
C VAL A 154 -8.52 9.29 -11.28
N PHE A 155 -9.20 9.92 -12.22
CA PHE A 155 -9.49 9.37 -13.54
C PHE A 155 -8.40 9.84 -14.52
N THR A 156 -7.16 9.44 -14.25
CA THR A 156 -6.02 9.86 -15.08
C THR A 156 -5.66 8.81 -16.12
N LYS A 157 -5.05 9.28 -17.19
CA LYS A 157 -4.35 8.44 -18.17
C LYS A 157 -2.96 8.02 -17.64
N LEU A 158 -2.86 7.74 -16.35
CA LEU A 158 -1.63 7.26 -15.73
C LEU A 158 -1.73 5.78 -15.41
N LYS A 159 -0.61 5.09 -15.56
CA LYS A 159 -0.38 3.76 -15.06
C LYS A 159 0.79 3.75 -14.08
N PHE A 160 0.74 2.80 -13.18
CA PHE A 160 1.72 2.59 -12.12
C PHE A 160 2.39 1.24 -12.36
N ALA A 161 3.68 1.26 -12.67
CA ALA A 161 4.45 0.06 -12.85
C ALA A 161 5.21 -0.27 -11.57
N ALA A 162 4.83 -1.36 -10.90
CA ALA A 162 5.55 -1.90 -9.76
C ALA A 162 6.71 -2.77 -10.28
N ILE A 163 7.92 -2.37 -9.95
CA ILE A 163 9.17 -3.06 -10.28
C ILE A 163 9.62 -3.75 -8.99
N ILE A 164 9.37 -5.07 -8.90
CA ILE A 164 9.41 -5.85 -7.67
C ILE A 164 10.61 -6.79 -7.71
N PRO A 165 11.58 -6.68 -6.78
CA PRO A 165 12.68 -7.63 -6.69
C PRO A 165 12.27 -8.96 -6.04
N ASP A 166 13.11 -9.96 -6.16
CA ASP A 166 12.90 -11.30 -5.59
C ASP A 166 13.22 -11.42 -4.09
N PHE A 167 13.79 -10.37 -3.47
CA PHE A 167 14.09 -10.34 -2.03
C PHE A 167 13.09 -9.52 -1.21
N GLU A 168 13.01 -9.81 0.08
CA GLU A 168 12.14 -9.13 1.05
C GLU A 168 12.85 -8.01 1.79
N LEU A 169 12.09 -6.95 2.11
CA LEU A 169 12.51 -5.89 3.02
C LEU A 169 11.41 -5.65 4.07
N LYS A 170 11.67 -6.08 5.29
CA LYS A 170 10.73 -5.86 6.40
C LYS A 170 10.63 -4.37 6.72
N THR A 171 9.40 -3.89 6.95
CA THR A 171 9.11 -2.48 7.27
C THR A 171 9.90 -1.98 8.48
N GLU A 172 10.04 -2.82 9.50
CA GLU A 172 10.82 -2.51 10.71
C GLU A 172 12.29 -2.17 10.37
N LYS A 173 12.95 -2.96 9.51
CA LYS A 173 14.32 -2.70 9.04
C LYS A 173 14.40 -1.40 8.22
N ALA A 174 13.42 -1.17 7.35
CA ALA A 174 13.34 0.04 6.51
C ALA A 174 13.01 1.31 7.32
N ARG A 175 12.40 1.20 8.50
CA ARG A 175 12.23 2.32 9.43
C ARG A 175 13.46 2.54 10.29
N ALA A 176 14.14 1.48 10.70
CA ALA A 176 15.33 1.56 11.55
C ALA A 176 16.51 2.30 10.90
N CYS A 177 16.58 2.38 9.56
CA CYS A 177 17.64 3.12 8.86
C CYS A 177 17.40 4.64 8.79
N LEU A 178 16.22 5.12 9.19
CA LEU A 178 15.87 6.54 9.09
C LEU A 178 16.54 7.36 10.20
N PRO A 179 16.95 8.60 9.91
CA PRO A 179 17.49 9.50 10.92
C PRO A 179 16.41 9.91 11.92
N LYS A 180 16.80 10.14 13.16
CA LYS A 180 15.89 10.63 14.22
C LYS A 180 15.55 12.11 14.05
N GLU A 181 16.39 12.87 13.37
CA GLU A 181 16.27 14.30 13.13
C GLU A 181 16.62 14.62 11.68
N VAL A 182 15.99 15.64 11.14
CA VAL A 182 16.28 16.16 9.79
C VAL A 182 16.52 17.65 9.83
N SER A 183 17.30 18.17 8.88
CA SER A 183 17.53 19.60 8.79
C SER A 183 16.26 20.35 8.39
N HIS A 184 16.08 21.60 8.87
CA HIS A 184 14.99 22.46 8.43
C HIS A 184 14.93 22.59 6.89
N LYS A 185 16.11 22.65 6.23
CA LYS A 185 16.22 22.70 4.77
C LYS A 185 15.61 21.45 4.10
N ASP A 186 15.86 20.27 4.66
CA ASP A 186 15.36 19.02 4.12
C ASP A 186 13.85 18.84 4.42
N ALA A 187 13.37 19.34 5.56
CA ALA A 187 11.95 19.39 5.86
C ALA A 187 11.19 20.27 4.84
N VAL A 188 11.68 21.48 4.55
CA VAL A 188 11.10 22.38 3.52
C VAL A 188 11.20 21.75 2.12
N TYR A 189 12.30 21.06 1.81
CA TYR A 189 12.46 20.34 0.55
C TYR A 189 11.34 19.31 0.36
N ASN A 190 11.05 18.50 1.36
CA ASN A 190 9.99 17.49 1.31
C ASN A 190 8.59 18.11 1.28
N LEU A 191 8.31 19.07 2.16
CA LEU A 191 7.02 19.76 2.22
C LEU A 191 6.62 20.32 0.84
N SER A 192 7.55 21.01 0.17
CA SER A 192 7.29 21.60 -1.14
C SER A 192 6.99 20.56 -2.23
N ARG A 193 7.64 19.40 -2.16
CA ARG A 193 7.44 18.31 -3.12
C ARG A 193 6.17 17.52 -2.89
N ALA A 194 5.84 17.22 -1.65
CA ALA A 194 4.57 16.57 -1.31
C ALA A 194 3.37 17.44 -1.75
N ALA A 195 3.43 18.75 -1.51
CA ALA A 195 2.43 19.69 -1.98
C ALA A 195 2.34 19.75 -3.51
N LEU A 196 3.49 19.79 -4.20
CA LEU A 196 3.56 19.79 -5.67
C LEU A 196 3.00 18.49 -6.25
N PHE A 197 3.29 17.33 -5.63
CA PHE A 197 2.79 16.03 -6.07
C PHE A 197 1.26 16.01 -6.10
N SER A 198 0.62 16.33 -4.97
CA SER A 198 -0.84 16.35 -4.86
C SER A 198 -1.48 17.35 -5.82
N ALA A 199 -0.93 18.57 -5.92
CA ALA A 199 -1.43 19.58 -6.84
C ALA A 199 -1.29 19.16 -8.32
N SER A 200 -0.17 18.51 -8.68
CA SER A 200 0.09 18.08 -10.06
C SER A 200 -0.84 16.95 -10.51
N LEU A 201 -1.13 16.01 -9.61
CA LEU A 201 -2.10 14.94 -9.90
C LEU A 201 -3.51 15.49 -10.12
N LEU A 202 -3.95 16.43 -9.26
CA LEU A 202 -5.27 17.07 -9.36
C LEU A 202 -5.45 17.90 -10.63
N THR A 203 -4.39 18.56 -11.09
CA THR A 203 -4.45 19.49 -12.22
C THR A 203 -3.99 18.89 -13.55
N GLY A 204 -3.53 17.63 -13.54
CA GLY A 204 -3.02 16.95 -14.74
C GLY A 204 -1.64 17.45 -15.21
N LYS A 205 -0.89 18.19 -14.37
CA LYS A 205 0.46 18.68 -14.68
C LYS A 205 1.52 17.62 -14.35
N PHE A 206 1.46 16.51 -15.10
CA PHE A 206 2.26 15.31 -14.80
C PHE A 206 3.76 15.50 -15.04
N GLU A 207 4.18 16.49 -15.84
CA GLU A 207 5.58 16.88 -16.02
C GLU A 207 6.29 17.27 -14.73
N ASN A 208 5.54 17.72 -13.71
CA ASN A 208 6.07 18.05 -12.41
C ASN A 208 6.40 16.83 -11.53
N LEU A 209 5.84 15.66 -11.86
CA LEU A 209 5.98 14.47 -11.00
C LEU A 209 7.43 14.05 -10.85
N ARG A 210 8.27 14.25 -11.88
CA ARG A 210 9.71 13.97 -11.79
C ARG A 210 10.38 14.71 -10.64
N THR A 211 10.00 15.96 -10.41
CA THR A 211 10.51 16.77 -9.30
C THR A 211 9.80 16.41 -7.99
N ALA A 212 8.50 16.18 -8.06
CA ALA A 212 7.64 16.01 -6.90
C ALA A 212 7.88 14.70 -6.13
N VAL A 213 8.37 13.65 -6.80
CA VAL A 213 8.70 12.36 -6.13
C VAL A 213 10.07 12.36 -5.45
N HIS A 214 10.89 13.41 -5.62
CA HIS A 214 12.16 13.49 -4.93
C HIS A 214 11.97 13.70 -3.44
N ASP A 215 12.73 12.99 -2.63
CA ASP A 215 12.61 12.93 -1.19
C ASP A 215 13.96 13.01 -0.50
N LYS A 216 13.98 13.51 0.74
CA LYS A 216 15.13 13.58 1.61
C LYS A 216 14.88 13.00 3.02
N LEU A 217 13.67 12.51 3.29
CA LEU A 217 13.30 11.99 4.59
C LEU A 217 13.50 10.48 4.70
N HIS A 218 13.24 9.73 3.62
CA HIS A 218 13.29 8.28 3.68
C HIS A 218 14.00 7.60 2.50
N GLN A 219 13.78 8.04 1.26
CA GLN A 219 14.29 7.33 0.08
C GLN A 219 15.83 7.23 0.04
N PRO A 220 16.62 8.27 0.35
CA PRO A 220 18.08 8.16 0.33
C PRO A 220 18.61 7.06 1.25
N TYR A 221 17.97 6.87 2.40
CA TYR A 221 18.38 5.86 3.39
C TYR A 221 17.91 4.46 3.00
N ARG A 222 16.68 4.34 2.47
CA ARG A 222 16.12 3.05 2.03
C ARG A 222 16.77 2.53 0.76
N MET A 223 17.20 3.40 -0.15
CA MET A 223 17.95 3.01 -1.35
C MET A 223 19.19 2.18 -1.04
N GLU A 224 19.88 2.47 0.07
CA GLU A 224 21.08 1.72 0.50
C GLU A 224 20.75 0.28 0.95
N LEU A 225 19.46 0.00 1.25
CA LEU A 225 18.98 -1.34 1.59
C LEU A 225 18.48 -2.13 0.37
N ILE A 226 18.40 -1.50 -0.80
CA ILE A 226 17.83 -2.07 -2.02
C ILE A 226 18.94 -2.13 -3.08
N PRO A 227 19.55 -3.29 -3.31
CA PRO A 227 20.59 -3.45 -4.33
C PRO A 227 20.11 -2.96 -5.70
N ASN A 228 20.98 -2.24 -6.40
CA ASN A 228 20.75 -1.70 -7.75
C ASN A 228 19.55 -0.73 -7.87
N CYS A 229 19.03 -0.21 -6.75
CA CYS A 229 17.85 0.66 -6.74
C CYS A 229 18.01 1.87 -7.69
N ARG A 230 19.18 2.52 -7.70
CA ARG A 230 19.46 3.67 -8.57
C ARG A 230 19.41 3.30 -10.05
N GLU A 231 19.98 2.16 -10.42
CA GLU A 231 19.94 1.66 -11.80
C GLU A 231 18.50 1.36 -12.25
N VAL A 232 17.67 0.77 -11.36
CA VAL A 232 16.24 0.54 -11.62
C VAL A 232 15.50 1.85 -11.84
N PHE A 233 15.80 2.91 -11.06
CA PHE A 233 15.24 4.26 -11.26
C PHE A 233 15.62 4.81 -12.64
N ASP A 234 16.90 4.73 -13.00
CA ASP A 234 17.41 5.24 -14.28
C ASP A 234 16.78 4.50 -15.47
N ILE A 235 16.65 3.18 -15.39
CA ILE A 235 15.97 2.38 -16.41
C ILE A 235 14.53 2.85 -16.60
N ALA A 236 13.77 3.01 -15.51
CA ALA A 236 12.38 3.46 -15.60
C ALA A 236 12.26 4.88 -16.22
N TYR A 237 13.13 5.80 -15.81
CA TYR A 237 13.17 7.15 -16.39
C TYR A 237 13.56 7.16 -17.86
N ASN A 238 14.51 6.31 -18.29
CA ASN A 238 14.93 6.21 -19.68
C ASN A 238 13.82 5.69 -20.61
N HIS A 239 12.82 5.00 -20.04
CA HIS A 239 11.62 4.58 -20.76
C HIS A 239 10.43 5.54 -20.63
N GLY A 240 10.65 6.74 -20.08
CA GLY A 240 9.65 7.82 -20.09
C GLY A 240 8.73 7.82 -18.86
N ALA A 241 9.18 7.31 -17.70
CA ALA A 241 8.47 7.52 -16.46
C ALA A 241 8.41 9.02 -16.11
N TYR A 242 7.22 9.49 -15.70
CA TYR A 242 7.03 10.84 -15.14
C TYR A 242 7.62 10.98 -13.75
N GLY A 243 7.56 9.92 -12.94
CA GLY A 243 8.13 9.86 -11.60
C GLY A 243 8.48 8.44 -11.23
N VAL A 244 9.54 8.27 -10.43
CA VAL A 244 9.98 6.98 -9.90
C VAL A 244 10.26 7.14 -8.42
N TYR A 245 9.75 6.23 -7.59
CA TYR A 245 9.90 6.30 -6.14
C TYR A 245 9.87 4.91 -5.49
N ILE A 246 10.33 4.81 -4.24
CA ILE A 246 10.24 3.58 -3.45
C ILE A 246 8.82 3.47 -2.89
N SER A 247 8.11 2.39 -3.20
CA SER A 247 6.78 2.11 -2.71
C SER A 247 6.79 1.69 -1.24
N GLY A 248 6.14 2.48 -0.38
CA GLY A 248 6.09 2.22 1.06
C GLY A 248 7.48 2.09 1.68
N ALA A 249 7.73 0.99 2.37
CA ALA A 249 9.04 0.65 2.94
C ALA A 249 10.04 0.14 1.89
N GLY A 250 9.59 -0.18 0.70
CA GLY A 250 10.32 -0.92 -0.32
C GLY A 250 10.17 -2.46 -0.12
N PRO A 251 10.93 -3.28 -0.87
CA PRO A 251 11.94 -2.91 -1.87
C PRO A 251 11.37 -2.56 -3.25
N THR A 252 10.05 -2.64 -3.46
CA THR A 252 9.42 -2.29 -4.73
C THR A 252 9.72 -0.83 -5.11
N VAL A 253 10.14 -0.65 -6.35
CA VAL A 253 10.24 0.65 -7.01
C VAL A 253 8.97 0.86 -7.84
N MET A 254 8.29 1.98 -7.63
CA MET A 254 7.10 2.35 -8.38
C MET A 254 7.46 3.40 -9.44
N ALA A 255 7.07 3.14 -10.68
CA ALA A 255 7.20 4.10 -11.77
C ALA A 255 5.81 4.57 -12.23
N ILE A 256 5.65 5.87 -12.41
CA ILE A 256 4.44 6.50 -12.93
C ILE A 256 4.68 6.79 -14.42
N ALA A 257 3.83 6.27 -15.29
CA ALA A 257 3.95 6.49 -16.73
C ALA A 257 2.60 6.89 -17.36
N ASP A 258 2.65 7.48 -18.54
CA ASP A 258 1.45 7.74 -19.33
C ASP A 258 0.82 6.42 -19.80
N GLU A 259 -0.51 6.33 -19.77
CA GLU A 259 -1.24 5.15 -20.23
C GLU A 259 -0.96 4.86 -21.72
N SER A 260 -0.74 5.91 -22.53
CA SER A 260 -0.41 5.80 -23.94
C SER A 260 1.01 5.28 -24.21
N ASN A 261 1.90 5.24 -23.20
CA ASN A 261 3.21 4.61 -23.34
C ASN A 261 3.03 3.08 -23.36
N GLU A 262 2.56 2.59 -24.51
CA GLU A 262 2.38 1.17 -24.73
C GLU A 262 3.67 0.39 -24.45
N PHE A 263 3.54 -0.80 -23.86
CA PHE A 263 4.67 -1.68 -23.51
C PHE A 263 5.70 -1.07 -22.56
N PHE A 264 5.35 -0.03 -21.76
CA PHE A 264 6.28 0.55 -20.79
C PHE A 264 6.90 -0.51 -19.89
N GLY A 265 6.07 -1.33 -19.22
CA GLY A 265 6.54 -2.41 -18.33
C GLY A 265 7.39 -3.44 -19.06
N GLY A 266 7.03 -3.83 -20.29
CA GLY A 266 7.80 -4.75 -21.11
C GLY A 266 9.18 -4.20 -21.48
N LYS A 267 9.27 -2.91 -21.85
CA LYS A 267 10.55 -2.22 -22.14
C LYS A 267 11.44 -2.14 -20.90
N VAL A 268 10.84 -1.78 -19.76
CA VAL A 268 11.56 -1.75 -18.47
C VAL A 268 12.08 -3.14 -18.13
N LYS A 269 11.24 -4.17 -18.20
CA LYS A 269 11.65 -5.57 -17.92
C LYS A 269 12.79 -6.02 -18.83
N PHE A 270 12.69 -5.76 -20.13
CA PHE A 270 13.74 -6.08 -21.10
C PHE A 270 15.09 -5.41 -20.74
N SER A 271 15.04 -4.13 -20.34
CA SER A 271 16.27 -3.41 -19.95
C SER A 271 16.85 -3.93 -18.63
N LEU A 272 15.99 -4.30 -17.66
CA LEU A 272 16.42 -4.96 -16.42
C LEU A 272 17.13 -6.29 -16.71
N ASP A 273 16.59 -7.12 -17.61
CA ASP A 273 17.19 -8.39 -17.98
C ASP A 273 18.57 -8.20 -18.64
N ASN A 274 18.70 -7.21 -19.54
CA ASN A 274 19.97 -6.86 -20.18
C ASN A 274 21.01 -6.29 -19.20
N ALA A 275 20.56 -5.67 -18.12
CA ALA A 275 21.41 -5.17 -17.04
C ALA A 275 21.80 -6.27 -16.01
N GLY A 276 21.37 -7.51 -16.21
CA GLY A 276 21.61 -8.61 -15.27
C GLY A 276 20.69 -8.59 -14.04
N LEU A 277 19.60 -7.83 -14.09
CA LEU A 277 18.61 -7.66 -13.02
C LEU A 277 17.35 -8.51 -13.26
N SER A 278 17.52 -9.74 -13.75
CA SER A 278 16.42 -10.64 -14.15
C SER A 278 15.49 -11.03 -13.00
N GLY A 279 15.93 -10.96 -11.74
CA GLY A 279 15.10 -11.17 -10.55
C GLY A 279 14.06 -10.08 -10.29
N TRP A 280 14.12 -8.94 -11.01
CA TRP A 280 13.13 -7.88 -10.90
C TRP A 280 11.96 -8.13 -11.85
N GLN A 281 10.74 -8.26 -11.29
CA GLN A 281 9.50 -8.41 -12.05
C GLN A 281 8.84 -7.05 -12.25
N VAL A 282 8.10 -6.87 -13.36
CA VAL A 282 7.40 -5.62 -13.65
C VAL A 282 5.93 -5.92 -13.88
N HIS A 283 5.05 -5.27 -13.10
CA HIS A 283 3.61 -5.37 -13.21
C HIS A 283 3.00 -3.97 -13.34
N GLU A 284 2.12 -3.78 -14.30
CA GLU A 284 1.42 -2.50 -14.50
C GLU A 284 0.03 -2.54 -13.88
N PHE A 285 -0.31 -1.50 -13.12
CA PHE A 285 -1.58 -1.34 -12.44
C PHE A 285 -2.18 0.03 -12.74
N ARG A 286 -3.47 0.15 -12.50
CA ARG A 286 -4.20 1.42 -12.44
C ARG A 286 -4.53 1.76 -10.99
N ILE A 287 -5.03 2.96 -10.74
CA ILE A 287 -5.58 3.36 -9.45
C ILE A 287 -6.92 2.64 -9.27
N ASP A 288 -7.08 1.98 -8.14
CA ASP A 288 -8.37 1.48 -7.68
C ASP A 288 -9.11 2.60 -6.94
N ASN A 289 -10.21 3.10 -7.49
CA ASN A 289 -11.00 4.17 -6.86
C ASN A 289 -12.06 3.64 -5.89
N GLU A 290 -12.23 2.34 -5.76
CA GLU A 290 -13.29 1.75 -4.94
C GLU A 290 -12.85 1.36 -3.53
N GLY A 291 -11.59 0.95 -3.36
CA GLY A 291 -11.09 0.42 -2.10
C GLY A 291 -11.61 -0.99 -1.79
N THR A 292 -11.62 -1.30 -0.50
CA THR A 292 -12.09 -2.60 -0.02
C THR A 292 -13.60 -2.75 -0.20
N LYS A 293 -14.03 -3.91 -0.72
CA LYS A 293 -15.44 -4.24 -0.98
C LYS A 293 -15.81 -5.62 -0.44
N ILE A 294 -16.99 -5.70 0.12
CA ILE A 294 -17.68 -6.97 0.28
C ILE A 294 -18.27 -7.34 -1.08
N ILE A 295 -17.81 -8.42 -1.67
CA ILE A 295 -18.21 -8.86 -3.02
C ILE A 295 -19.21 -10.02 -3.00
N ASP A 296 -19.41 -10.66 -1.82
CA ASP A 296 -20.42 -11.68 -1.59
C ASP A 296 -20.82 -11.69 -0.11
N LYS A 297 -22.14 -11.81 0.15
CA LYS A 297 -22.74 -12.00 1.49
C LYS A 297 -23.72 -13.18 1.39
N ASN A 298 -23.25 -14.40 1.67
CA ASN A 298 -24.08 -15.63 1.74
C ASN A 298 -24.36 -16.05 3.18
#